data_750b8ebe47e41decbecd16a28d95d399
#
_entry.id   750b8ebe47e41decbecd16a28d95d399
#
_cell.length_a   1.000
_cell.length_b   1.000
_cell.length_c   1.000
_cell.angle_alpha   90.00
_cell.angle_beta   90.00
_cell.angle_gamma   90.00
#
_symmetry.space_group_name_H-M   'P 1'
#
loop_
_entity.id
_entity.type
_entity.pdbx_description
1 polymer ?
#
loop_
_entity_poly.entity_id
_entity_poly.type
_entity_poly.pdbx_seq_one_letter_code
_entity_poly.pdbx_strand_id
1 'polypeptide(L)'
;EADVVSAFHQLQKLHQEFRDTGPVAKELRDEVWNRFKAASTAVNRRHQQHFESLKEVEQHNLDQKTVICEIIEAIDYNELTNFAAWDNKTQEIIALQNKWKTIGFAPQKMNVKIFERFRKACDEFFRKKGEFFKALKEGMNANLDKKRALCEKAEALKDSTDWKATAD
;
A
#
# COMPACT_ATOMS: atom_id res chain seq x y z
N GLU A 1 1.03 -12.80 -23.46
CA GLU A 1 1.89 -11.57 -23.37
C GLU A 1 3.13 -11.70 -24.25
N ALA A 2 3.92 -12.76 -24.09
CA ALA A 2 5.11 -13.00 -24.91
C ALA A 2 4.83 -13.02 -26.42
N ASP A 3 3.63 -13.45 -26.82
CA ASP A 3 3.22 -13.57 -28.22
C ASP A 3 3.06 -12.20 -28.90
N VAL A 4 2.44 -11.22 -28.25
CA VAL A 4 2.21 -9.88 -28.85
C VAL A 4 3.51 -9.12 -29.03
N VAL A 5 4.41 -9.16 -28.05
CA VAL A 5 5.73 -8.52 -28.11
C VAL A 5 6.62 -9.21 -29.13
N SER A 6 6.61 -10.56 -29.15
CA SER A 6 7.34 -11.35 -30.14
C SER A 6 6.86 -11.06 -31.56
N ALA A 7 5.54 -11.01 -31.78
CA ALA A 7 4.96 -10.68 -33.08
C ALA A 7 5.38 -9.29 -33.57
N PHE A 8 5.42 -8.31 -32.69
CA PHE A 8 5.89 -6.95 -33.01
C PHE A 8 7.38 -6.96 -33.44
N HIS A 9 8.24 -7.64 -32.68
CA HIS A 9 9.66 -7.75 -33.04
C HIS A 9 9.88 -8.50 -34.37
N GLN A 10 9.11 -9.56 -34.63
CA GLN A 10 9.16 -10.27 -35.90
C GLN A 10 8.71 -9.37 -37.05
N LEU A 11 7.65 -8.55 -36.83
CA LEU A 11 7.19 -7.60 -37.81
C LEU A 11 8.27 -6.60 -38.22
N GLN A 12 9.07 -6.11 -37.26
CA GLN A 12 10.18 -5.19 -37.57
C GLN A 12 11.22 -5.83 -38.52
N LYS A 13 11.52 -7.11 -38.33
CA LYS A 13 12.39 -7.87 -39.22
C LYS A 13 11.77 -8.01 -40.62
N LEU A 14 10.47 -8.36 -40.70
CA LEU A 14 9.74 -8.48 -41.97
C LEU A 14 9.67 -7.14 -42.70
N HIS A 15 9.56 -6.00 -42.00
CA HIS A 15 9.66 -4.69 -42.66
C HIS A 15 11.01 -4.46 -43.35
N GLN A 16 12.10 -4.90 -42.69
CA GLN A 16 13.43 -4.80 -43.29
C GLN A 16 13.55 -5.72 -44.50
N GLU A 17 13.16 -6.99 -44.36
CA GLU A 17 13.16 -7.97 -45.45
C GLU A 17 12.31 -7.52 -46.66
N PHE A 18 11.12 -6.93 -46.40
CA PHE A 18 10.26 -6.40 -47.46
C PHE A 18 10.93 -5.28 -48.25
N ARG A 19 11.67 -4.39 -47.57
CA ARG A 19 12.44 -3.33 -48.23
C ARG A 19 13.60 -3.89 -49.06
N ASP A 20 14.29 -4.90 -48.55
CA ASP A 20 15.51 -5.44 -49.13
C ASP A 20 15.21 -6.38 -50.29
N THR A 21 13.98 -6.92 -50.38
CA THR A 21 13.58 -7.88 -51.45
C THR A 21 13.54 -7.26 -52.86
N GLY A 22 13.50 -5.95 -52.95
CA GLY A 22 13.54 -5.27 -54.23
C GLY A 22 12.16 -5.12 -54.92
N PRO A 23 12.15 -4.60 -56.14
CA PRO A 23 10.91 -4.23 -56.83
C PRO A 23 10.16 -5.43 -57.41
N VAL A 24 8.82 -5.32 -57.42
CA VAL A 24 7.88 -6.24 -58.08
C VAL A 24 7.30 -5.58 -59.33
N ALA A 25 6.63 -6.37 -60.18
CA ALA A 25 5.93 -5.87 -61.38
C ALA A 25 4.96 -4.74 -60.96
N LYS A 26 4.88 -3.69 -61.81
CA LYS A 26 4.13 -2.48 -61.53
C LYS A 26 2.66 -2.75 -61.20
N GLU A 27 2.04 -3.69 -61.90
CA GLU A 27 0.62 -4.06 -61.74
C GLU A 27 0.31 -4.72 -60.38
N LEU A 28 1.31 -5.35 -59.77
CA LEU A 28 1.17 -6.05 -58.48
C LEU A 28 1.67 -5.24 -57.30
N ARG A 29 2.31 -4.10 -57.50
CA ARG A 29 2.97 -3.31 -56.49
C ARG A 29 1.99 -2.87 -55.40
N ASP A 30 0.86 -2.32 -55.80
CA ASP A 30 -0.14 -1.77 -54.86
C ASP A 30 -0.86 -2.88 -54.11
N GLU A 31 -1.15 -4.02 -54.77
CA GLU A 31 -1.75 -5.18 -54.10
C GLU A 31 -0.85 -5.71 -52.99
N VAL A 32 0.43 -6.01 -53.33
CA VAL A 32 1.40 -6.56 -52.37
C VAL A 32 1.63 -5.58 -51.19
N TRP A 33 1.79 -4.31 -51.51
CA TRP A 33 1.95 -3.28 -50.48
C TRP A 33 0.74 -3.18 -49.56
N ASN A 34 -0.46 -3.14 -50.10
CA ASN A 34 -1.70 -3.05 -49.32
C ASN A 34 -1.90 -4.27 -48.39
N ARG A 35 -1.55 -5.48 -48.88
CA ARG A 35 -1.58 -6.69 -48.04
C ARG A 35 -0.59 -6.61 -46.88
N PHE A 36 0.66 -6.22 -47.17
CA PHE A 36 1.68 -6.07 -46.16
C PHE A 36 1.32 -4.98 -45.13
N LYS A 37 0.85 -3.83 -45.61
CA LYS A 37 0.41 -2.72 -44.79
C LYS A 37 -0.76 -3.09 -43.87
N ALA A 38 -1.75 -3.82 -44.38
CA ALA A 38 -2.91 -4.26 -43.61
C ALA A 38 -2.49 -5.20 -42.47
N ALA A 39 -1.63 -6.18 -42.72
CA ALA A 39 -1.08 -7.10 -41.75
C ALA A 39 -0.23 -6.36 -40.68
N SER A 40 0.65 -5.48 -41.15
CA SER A 40 1.49 -4.64 -40.29
C SER A 40 0.66 -3.76 -39.37
N THR A 41 -0.38 -3.11 -39.87
CA THR A 41 -1.30 -2.29 -39.10
C THR A 41 -2.02 -3.11 -38.02
N ALA A 42 -2.45 -4.32 -38.33
CA ALA A 42 -3.12 -5.21 -37.37
C ALA A 42 -2.19 -5.61 -36.21
N VAL A 43 -0.92 -5.96 -36.50
CA VAL A 43 0.06 -6.29 -35.45
C VAL A 43 0.39 -5.07 -34.58
N ASN A 44 0.64 -3.92 -35.20
CA ASN A 44 0.93 -2.67 -34.48
C ASN A 44 -0.24 -2.26 -33.57
N ARG A 45 -1.48 -2.39 -34.04
CA ARG A 45 -2.68 -2.10 -33.26
C ARG A 45 -2.79 -3.02 -32.04
N ARG A 46 -2.58 -4.31 -32.21
CA ARG A 46 -2.59 -5.26 -31.07
C ARG A 46 -1.49 -4.95 -30.05
N HIS A 47 -0.30 -4.60 -30.52
CA HIS A 47 0.82 -4.20 -29.67
C HIS A 47 0.47 -2.95 -28.88
N GLN A 48 -0.06 -1.92 -29.52
CA GLN A 48 -0.49 -0.69 -28.85
C GLN A 48 -1.58 -0.96 -27.83
N GLN A 49 -2.63 -1.70 -28.19
CA GLN A 49 -3.73 -2.04 -27.26
C GLN A 49 -3.24 -2.83 -26.06
N HIS A 50 -2.28 -3.72 -26.22
CA HIS A 50 -1.68 -4.47 -25.12
C HIS A 50 -1.01 -3.53 -24.11
N PHE A 51 -0.19 -2.58 -24.57
CA PHE A 51 0.49 -1.64 -23.69
C PHE A 51 -0.47 -0.62 -23.04
N GLU A 52 -1.50 -0.18 -23.75
CA GLU A 52 -2.55 0.66 -23.19
C GLU A 52 -3.29 -0.06 -22.05
N SER A 53 -3.68 -1.31 -22.27
CA SER A 53 -4.29 -2.16 -21.24
C SER A 53 -3.41 -2.34 -20.00
N LEU A 54 -2.11 -2.55 -20.18
CA LEU A 54 -1.16 -2.65 -19.06
C LEU A 54 -1.09 -1.35 -18.26
N LYS A 55 -1.04 -0.20 -18.94
CA LYS A 55 -1.04 1.11 -18.28
C LYS A 55 -2.32 1.35 -17.48
N GLU A 56 -3.47 0.95 -18.00
CA GLU A 56 -4.75 1.07 -17.29
C GLU A 56 -4.76 0.22 -16.01
N VAL A 57 -4.27 -1.02 -16.09
CA VAL A 57 -4.15 -1.90 -14.92
C VAL A 57 -3.18 -1.33 -13.89
N GLU A 58 -2.01 -0.86 -14.30
CA GLU A 58 -1.03 -0.24 -13.42
C GLU A 58 -1.58 1.02 -12.74
N GLN A 59 -2.30 1.85 -13.48
CA GLN A 59 -2.95 3.05 -12.93
C GLN A 59 -4.03 2.68 -11.92
N HIS A 60 -4.88 1.71 -12.24
CA HIS A 60 -5.88 1.21 -11.31
C HIS A 60 -5.25 0.66 -10.01
N ASN A 61 -4.14 -0.06 -10.13
CA ASN A 61 -3.39 -0.53 -8.96
C ASN A 61 -2.85 0.64 -8.13
N LEU A 62 -2.34 1.69 -8.78
CA LEU A 62 -1.89 2.90 -8.08
C LEU A 62 -3.03 3.57 -7.33
N ASP A 63 -4.20 3.70 -7.96
CA ASP A 63 -5.38 4.31 -7.35
C ASP A 63 -5.83 3.54 -6.12
N GLN A 64 -5.90 2.21 -6.18
CA GLN A 64 -6.23 1.36 -5.04
C GLN A 64 -5.20 1.49 -3.90
N LYS A 65 -3.91 1.53 -4.23
CA LYS A 65 -2.83 1.74 -3.26
C LYS A 65 -2.89 3.11 -2.61
N THR A 66 -3.23 4.13 -3.39
CA THR A 66 -3.40 5.50 -2.89
C THR A 66 -4.55 5.57 -1.88
N VAL A 67 -5.69 4.96 -2.18
CA VAL A 67 -6.83 4.87 -1.25
C VAL A 67 -6.44 4.21 0.07
N ILE A 68 -5.66 3.13 0.03
CA ILE A 68 -5.16 2.49 1.27
C ILE A 68 -4.31 3.46 2.08
N CYS A 69 -3.39 4.19 1.45
CA CYS A 69 -2.58 5.19 2.15
C CYS A 69 -3.45 6.27 2.79
N GLU A 70 -4.43 6.80 2.05
CA GLU A 70 -5.35 7.84 2.53
C GLU A 70 -6.17 7.37 3.73
N ILE A 71 -6.66 6.14 3.72
CA ILE A 71 -7.41 5.55 4.86
C ILE A 71 -6.53 5.52 6.11
N ILE A 72 -5.27 5.10 5.98
CA ILE A 72 -4.34 5.01 7.13
C ILE A 72 -3.95 6.41 7.61
N GLU A 73 -3.67 7.33 6.70
CA GLU A 73 -3.30 8.72 7.01
C GLU A 73 -4.45 9.51 7.66
N ALA A 74 -5.69 9.16 7.35
CA ALA A 74 -6.89 9.81 7.88
C ALA A 74 -7.29 9.35 9.30
N ILE A 75 -6.52 8.47 9.94
CA ILE A 75 -6.83 7.98 11.28
C ILE A 75 -6.74 9.13 12.29
N ASP A 76 -7.85 9.43 12.97
CA ASP A 76 -7.85 10.34 14.10
C ASP A 76 -7.43 9.59 15.39
N TYR A 77 -6.22 9.85 15.83
CA TYR A 77 -5.66 9.23 17.03
C TYR A 77 -6.34 9.71 18.32
N ASN A 78 -7.05 10.84 18.32
CA ASN A 78 -7.78 11.34 19.47
C ASN A 78 -8.99 10.48 19.82
N GLU A 79 -9.53 9.75 18.84
CA GLU A 79 -10.62 8.79 19.04
C GLU A 79 -10.16 7.48 19.68
N LEU A 80 -8.85 7.18 19.64
CA LEU A 80 -8.27 5.93 20.13
C LEU A 80 -7.92 6.04 21.62
N THR A 81 -8.95 6.08 22.48
CA THR A 81 -8.80 6.37 23.91
C THR A 81 -8.64 5.15 24.81
N ASN A 82 -8.85 3.95 24.28
CA ASN A 82 -8.79 2.71 25.07
C ASN A 82 -8.20 1.54 24.26
N PHE A 83 -7.91 0.45 24.97
CA PHE A 83 -7.30 -0.76 24.39
C PHE A 83 -8.12 -1.31 23.21
N ALA A 84 -9.43 -1.42 23.36
CA ALA A 84 -10.30 -2.01 22.33
C ALA A 84 -10.30 -1.17 21.05
N ALA A 85 -10.31 0.17 21.15
CA ALA A 85 -10.24 1.07 20.00
C ALA A 85 -8.91 0.89 19.24
N TRP A 86 -7.78 0.80 19.93
CA TRP A 86 -6.47 0.55 19.34
C TRP A 86 -6.39 -0.84 18.71
N ASP A 87 -6.96 -1.86 19.36
CA ASP A 87 -6.93 -3.22 18.82
C ASP A 87 -7.77 -3.33 17.55
N ASN A 88 -9.00 -2.82 17.55
CA ASN A 88 -9.86 -2.77 16.36
C ASN A 88 -9.17 -2.05 15.20
N LYS A 89 -8.58 -0.89 15.46
CA LYS A 89 -7.86 -0.14 14.43
C LYS A 89 -6.62 -0.88 13.93
N THR A 90 -5.95 -1.61 14.80
CA THR A 90 -4.82 -2.48 14.40
C THR A 90 -5.27 -3.58 13.45
N GLN A 91 -6.42 -4.21 13.72
CA GLN A 91 -6.97 -5.24 12.82
C GLN A 91 -7.35 -4.66 11.46
N GLU A 92 -7.92 -3.46 11.41
CA GLU A 92 -8.18 -2.75 10.15
C GLU A 92 -6.90 -2.50 9.36
N ILE A 93 -5.83 -2.04 10.01
CA ILE A 93 -4.53 -1.81 9.35
C ILE A 93 -3.93 -3.11 8.82
N ILE A 94 -3.98 -4.20 9.60
CA ILE A 94 -3.51 -5.51 9.15
C ILE A 94 -4.31 -5.98 7.92
N ALA A 95 -5.62 -5.78 7.90
CA ALA A 95 -6.45 -6.10 6.74
C ALA A 95 -6.05 -5.28 5.51
N LEU A 96 -5.76 -3.99 5.68
CA LEU A 96 -5.26 -3.11 4.60
C LEU A 96 -3.86 -3.53 4.12
N GLN A 97 -2.97 -3.95 5.00
CA GLN A 97 -1.66 -4.50 4.63
C GLN A 97 -1.79 -5.79 3.82
N ASN A 98 -2.72 -6.66 4.19
CA ASN A 98 -3.00 -7.88 3.44
C ASN A 98 -3.61 -7.57 2.06
N LYS A 99 -4.54 -6.61 1.99
CA LYS A 99 -5.08 -6.13 0.72
C LYS A 99 -4.00 -5.54 -0.18
N TRP A 100 -3.07 -4.75 0.37
CA TRP A 100 -1.93 -4.19 -0.38
C TRP A 100 -1.13 -5.26 -1.10
N LYS A 101 -0.88 -6.39 -0.45
CA LYS A 101 -0.12 -7.52 -1.02
C LYS A 101 -0.81 -8.18 -2.21
N THR A 102 -2.13 -8.06 -2.32
CA THR A 102 -2.92 -8.61 -3.44
C THR A 102 -3.00 -7.67 -4.64
N ILE A 103 -2.69 -6.38 -4.45
CA ILE A 103 -2.68 -5.39 -5.53
C ILE A 103 -1.37 -5.52 -6.31
N GLY A 104 -1.47 -5.58 -7.62
CA GLY A 104 -0.33 -5.68 -8.52
C GLY A 104 0.55 -4.42 -8.55
N PHE A 105 1.47 -4.38 -9.51
CA PHE A 105 2.37 -3.24 -9.67
C PHE A 105 1.61 -1.98 -10.09
N ALA A 106 2.01 -0.85 -9.52
CA ALA A 106 1.70 0.48 -10.00
C ALA A 106 2.68 0.87 -11.14
N PRO A 107 2.47 1.96 -11.87
CA PRO A 107 3.45 2.45 -12.85
C PRO A 107 4.85 2.53 -12.24
N GLN A 108 5.85 2.05 -12.96
CA GLN A 108 7.23 1.87 -12.44
C GLN A 108 7.76 3.10 -11.70
N LYS A 109 7.49 4.30 -12.23
CA LYS A 109 7.93 5.57 -11.62
C LYS A 109 7.29 5.85 -10.25
N MET A 110 6.15 5.23 -9.96
CA MET A 110 5.34 5.47 -8.77
C MET A 110 5.46 4.35 -7.72
N ASN A 111 5.93 3.17 -8.11
CA ASN A 111 5.99 2.01 -7.22
C ASN A 111 6.74 2.29 -5.90
N VAL A 112 7.94 2.86 -6.00
CA VAL A 112 8.75 3.18 -4.82
C VAL A 112 8.07 4.24 -3.97
N LYS A 113 7.59 5.32 -4.59
CA LYS A 113 6.96 6.44 -3.89
C LYS A 113 5.70 6.03 -3.13
N ILE A 114 4.83 5.23 -3.77
CA ILE A 114 3.59 4.79 -3.11
C ILE A 114 3.87 3.78 -2.00
N PHE A 115 4.89 2.94 -2.15
CA PHE A 115 5.32 2.02 -1.11
C PHE A 115 5.93 2.76 0.09
N GLU A 116 6.76 3.77 -0.13
CA GLU A 116 7.33 4.60 0.94
C GLU A 116 6.22 5.35 1.70
N ARG A 117 5.24 5.91 0.98
CA ARG A 117 4.08 6.56 1.58
C ARG A 117 3.28 5.59 2.48
N PHE A 118 3.00 4.41 1.96
CA PHE A 118 2.31 3.34 2.71
C PHE A 118 3.07 2.94 3.97
N ARG A 119 4.38 2.67 3.83
CA ARG A 119 5.25 2.31 4.94
C ARG A 119 5.26 3.38 6.01
N LYS A 120 5.45 4.64 5.61
CA LYS A 120 5.46 5.78 6.53
C LYS A 120 4.14 5.90 7.29
N ALA A 121 3.00 5.74 6.62
CA ALA A 121 1.69 5.77 7.27
C ALA A 121 1.52 4.64 8.29
N CYS A 122 1.92 3.42 7.95
CA CYS A 122 1.90 2.29 8.87
C CYS A 122 2.85 2.49 10.06
N ASP A 123 4.08 2.92 9.83
CA ASP A 123 5.08 3.16 10.87
C ASP A 123 4.59 4.23 11.86
N GLU A 124 3.95 5.30 11.38
CA GLU A 124 3.36 6.34 12.21
C GLU A 124 2.25 5.79 13.10
N PHE A 125 1.36 4.96 12.58
CA PHE A 125 0.32 4.32 13.38
C PHE A 125 0.90 3.46 14.51
N PHE A 126 1.86 2.59 14.20
CA PHE A 126 2.45 1.71 15.21
C PHE A 126 3.31 2.49 16.23
N ARG A 127 3.94 3.56 15.81
CA ARG A 127 4.64 4.48 16.71
C ARG A 127 3.66 5.13 17.73
N LYS A 128 2.55 5.67 17.23
CA LYS A 128 1.49 6.27 18.08
C LYS A 128 0.88 5.24 19.03
N LYS A 129 0.63 4.03 18.54
CA LYS A 129 0.17 2.92 19.38
C LYS A 129 1.16 2.65 20.53
N GLY A 130 2.45 2.56 20.21
CA GLY A 130 3.51 2.33 21.20
C GLY A 130 3.56 3.44 22.26
N GLU A 131 3.45 4.69 21.86
CA GLU A 131 3.40 5.84 22.77
C GLU A 131 2.20 5.78 23.72
N PHE A 132 1.02 5.46 23.19
CA PHE A 132 -0.19 5.32 24.01
C PHE A 132 -0.03 4.24 25.09
N PHE A 133 0.43 3.04 24.71
CA PHE A 133 0.61 1.95 25.67
C PHE A 133 1.72 2.20 26.67
N LYS A 134 2.79 2.89 26.27
CA LYS A 134 3.85 3.32 27.17
C LYS A 134 3.31 4.29 28.22
N ALA A 135 2.59 5.32 27.81
CA ALA A 135 1.99 6.29 28.72
C ALA A 135 0.97 5.64 29.68
N LEU A 136 0.16 4.71 29.18
CA LEU A 136 -0.79 3.94 29.99
C LEU A 136 -0.06 3.12 31.08
N LYS A 137 1.00 2.42 30.72
CA LYS A 137 1.82 1.64 31.65
C LYS A 137 2.48 2.51 32.72
N GLU A 138 3.03 3.65 32.32
CA GLU A 138 3.62 4.64 33.25
C GLU A 138 2.59 5.16 34.22
N GLY A 139 1.38 5.51 33.76
CA GLY A 139 0.27 5.93 34.61
C GLY A 139 -0.17 4.83 35.59
N MET A 140 -0.25 3.59 35.16
CA MET A 140 -0.59 2.46 36.02
C MET A 140 0.48 2.22 37.11
N ASN A 141 1.77 2.33 36.77
CA ASN A 141 2.86 2.22 37.74
C ASN A 141 2.83 3.33 38.76
N ALA A 142 2.61 4.57 38.34
CA ALA A 142 2.46 5.71 39.23
C ALA A 142 1.27 5.54 40.23
N ASN A 143 0.15 4.98 39.72
CA ASN A 143 -1.00 4.66 40.55
C ASN A 143 -0.69 3.54 41.57
N LEU A 144 0.07 2.51 41.11
CA LEU A 144 0.51 1.42 42.01
C LEU A 144 1.37 1.97 43.16
N ASP A 145 2.33 2.85 42.89
CA ASP A 145 3.20 3.45 43.89
C ASP A 145 2.40 4.30 44.89
N LYS A 146 1.43 5.09 44.42
CA LYS A 146 0.52 5.84 45.27
C LYS A 146 -0.31 4.92 46.18
N LYS A 147 -0.85 3.84 45.66
CA LYS A 147 -1.62 2.84 46.43
C LYS A 147 -0.75 2.15 47.46
N ARG A 148 0.50 1.78 47.12
CA ARG A 148 1.45 1.21 48.09
C ARG A 148 1.74 2.16 49.24
N ALA A 149 2.00 3.45 48.94
CA ALA A 149 2.21 4.45 49.96
C ALA A 149 0.99 4.66 50.90
N LEU A 150 -0.24 4.51 50.37
CA LEU A 150 -1.46 4.54 51.17
C LEU A 150 -1.58 3.29 52.07
N CYS A 151 -1.21 2.10 51.54
CA CYS A 151 -1.14 0.90 52.34
C CYS A 151 -0.16 1.06 53.52
N GLU A 152 1.04 1.56 53.27
CA GLU A 152 2.06 1.80 54.31
C GLU A 152 1.55 2.77 55.40
N LYS A 153 0.85 3.85 55.01
CA LYS A 153 0.21 4.77 55.95
C LYS A 153 -0.87 4.12 56.80
N ALA A 154 -1.72 3.29 56.18
CA ALA A 154 -2.76 2.55 56.90
C ALA A 154 -2.15 1.51 57.84
N GLU A 155 -1.11 0.80 57.43
CA GLU A 155 -0.38 -0.19 58.21
C GLU A 155 0.28 0.47 59.44
N ALA A 156 0.80 1.70 59.31
CA ALA A 156 1.37 2.44 60.39
C ALA A 156 0.32 2.87 61.48
N LEU A 157 -0.96 2.92 61.09
CA LEU A 157 -2.06 3.30 62.01
C LEU A 157 -2.65 2.07 62.74
N LYS A 158 -2.41 0.86 62.30
CA LYS A 158 -3.07 -0.34 62.85
C LYS A 158 -2.84 -0.56 64.36
N ASP A 159 -1.70 -0.12 64.86
CA ASP A 159 -1.32 -0.28 66.26
C ASP A 159 -1.44 1.06 67.04
N SER A 160 -2.07 2.08 66.46
CA SER A 160 -2.26 3.39 67.06
C SER A 160 -3.29 3.33 68.19
N THR A 161 -2.99 3.96 69.35
CA THR A 161 -3.89 4.11 70.44
C THR A 161 -4.61 5.45 70.42
N ASP A 162 -4.32 6.33 69.47
CA ASP A 162 -4.99 7.65 69.34
C ASP A 162 -6.22 7.49 68.43
N TRP A 163 -7.34 7.19 69.06
CA TRP A 163 -8.63 6.98 68.43
C TRP A 163 -9.17 8.17 67.62
N LYS A 164 -8.77 9.43 68.04
CA LYS A 164 -9.19 10.60 67.26
C LYS A 164 -8.42 10.83 65.99
N ALA A 165 -7.15 10.54 65.99
CA ALA A 165 -6.31 10.65 64.78
C ALA A 165 -6.52 9.51 63.76
N THR A 166 -7.11 8.36 64.18
CA THR A 166 -7.38 7.22 63.31
C THR A 166 -8.80 7.16 62.75
N ALA A 167 -9.72 8.02 63.25
CA ALA A 167 -11.12 8.07 62.81
C ALA A 167 -11.39 9.06 61.67
N ASP A 168 -10.46 9.97 61.38
CA ASP A 168 -10.49 10.92 60.25
C ASP A 168 -9.68 10.32 59.06
#